data_7c4e72860385d21e670d2d19acde322a
#
_entry.id   7c4e72860385d21e670d2d19acde322a
#
_cell.length_a   1.000
_cell.length_b   1.000
_cell.length_c   1.000
_cell.angle_alpha   90.00
_cell.angle_beta   90.00
_cell.angle_gamma   90.00
#
_symmetry.space_group_name_H-M   'P 1'
#
loop_
_entity.id
_entity.type
_entity.pdbx_description
1 polymer ?
#
loop_
_entity_poly.entity_id
_entity_poly.type
_entity_poly.pdbx_seq_one_letter_code
_entity_poly.pdbx_strand_id
1 'polypeptide(L)'
;MCRGICTTVAVLAAASLFGCHASGDQPGYVVTPGMVTSVPWDPYEPNELTGSGQTLMHPPTGTLPYGASPHRYGVSPAETQRAGRELHSQSPATPAALARGKWVYETYCSVCHGDGGQGDGSVVGPGRFPNPASLVAQHAKDLADGAIYHIITVGQGLMPSHAVQVTPADRWHAVRYVRKLQAASTGGGQP
;
A
#
# COMPACT_ATOMS: atom_id res chain seq x y z
N MET A 1 29.35 -11.96 62.21
CA MET A 1 29.76 -11.10 61.06
C MET A 1 29.41 -11.68 59.68
N CYS A 2 29.24 -13.00 59.47
CA CYS A 2 28.90 -13.59 58.16
C CYS A 2 27.47 -13.35 57.67
N ARG A 3 26.49 -13.11 58.53
CA ARG A 3 25.06 -12.93 58.11
C ARG A 3 24.82 -11.63 57.37
N GLY A 4 25.54 -10.54 57.68
CA GLY A 4 25.38 -9.25 57.00
C GLY A 4 25.95 -9.23 55.57
N ILE A 5 27.01 -9.98 55.34
CA ILE A 5 27.68 -10.05 54.03
C ILE A 5 26.83 -10.84 53.03
N CYS A 6 26.21 -11.93 53.46
CA CYS A 6 25.32 -12.73 52.61
C CYS A 6 24.07 -11.96 52.19
N THR A 7 23.49 -11.14 53.06
CA THR A 7 22.31 -10.34 52.73
C THR A 7 22.63 -9.20 51.77
N THR A 8 23.76 -8.52 51.92
CA THR A 8 24.20 -7.47 50.98
C THR A 8 24.54 -8.01 49.60
N VAL A 9 25.19 -9.17 49.50
CA VAL A 9 25.47 -9.82 48.20
C VAL A 9 24.19 -10.26 47.51
N ALA A 10 23.21 -10.81 48.25
CA ALA A 10 21.92 -11.20 47.69
C ALA A 10 21.10 -10.01 47.20
N VAL A 11 21.11 -8.88 47.89
CA VAL A 11 20.43 -7.63 47.44
C VAL A 11 21.09 -7.03 46.21
N LEU A 12 22.42 -7.02 46.14
CA LEU A 12 23.15 -6.55 44.96
C LEU A 12 22.92 -7.45 43.75
N ALA A 13 22.88 -8.76 43.92
CA ALA A 13 22.56 -9.71 42.85
C ALA A 13 21.10 -9.59 42.38
N ALA A 14 20.14 -9.34 43.29
CA ALA A 14 18.75 -9.07 42.91
C ALA A 14 18.57 -7.75 42.18
N ALA A 15 19.30 -6.68 42.59
CA ALA A 15 19.25 -5.38 41.93
C ALA A 15 19.80 -5.42 40.49
N SER A 16 20.80 -6.28 40.21
CA SER A 16 21.35 -6.45 38.86
C SER A 16 20.40 -7.18 37.90
N LEU A 17 19.39 -7.90 38.37
CA LEU A 17 18.40 -8.58 37.54
C LEU A 17 17.27 -7.67 37.05
N PHE A 18 17.10 -6.49 37.66
CA PHE A 18 16.07 -5.50 37.23
C PHE A 18 16.57 -4.44 36.25
N GLY A 19 17.86 -4.46 35.91
CA GLY A 19 18.51 -3.36 35.17
C GLY A 19 18.38 -3.35 33.66
N CYS A 20 17.76 -4.36 33.02
CA CYS A 20 17.76 -4.50 31.56
C CYS A 20 16.36 -4.69 30.96
N HIS A 21 15.39 -3.92 31.40
CA HIS A 21 14.10 -3.93 30.72
C HIS A 21 13.99 -2.67 29.84
N ALA A 22 14.42 -2.79 28.57
CA ALA A 22 14.04 -1.83 27.55
C ALA A 22 12.57 -2.08 27.20
N SER A 23 11.71 -1.10 27.41
CA SER A 23 10.36 -1.11 26.83
C SER A 23 10.49 -1.17 25.30
N GLY A 24 9.65 -1.97 24.61
CA GLY A 24 9.76 -2.28 23.19
C GLY A 24 9.81 -1.05 22.26
N ASP A 25 9.45 0.14 22.74
CA ASP A 25 9.46 1.42 22.00
C ASP A 25 10.68 2.30 22.30
N GLN A 26 11.61 1.84 23.12
CA GLN A 26 12.81 2.60 23.44
C GLN A 26 14.05 1.90 22.88
N PRO A 27 14.97 2.62 22.24
CA PRO A 27 16.25 2.04 21.83
C PRO A 27 17.00 1.56 23.07
N GLY A 28 17.40 0.29 23.08
CA GLY A 28 18.17 -0.30 24.17
C GLY A 28 19.55 0.32 24.32
N TYR A 29 20.16 0.15 25.49
CA TYR A 29 21.54 0.59 25.71
C TYR A 29 22.51 -0.28 24.91
N VAL A 30 23.36 0.36 24.11
CA VAL A 30 24.44 -0.32 23.40
C VAL A 30 25.72 -0.20 24.21
N VAL A 31 26.15 -1.31 24.80
CA VAL A 31 27.37 -1.36 25.66
C VAL A 31 28.64 -1.36 24.81
N THR A 32 28.58 -1.97 23.63
CA THR A 32 29.68 -2.00 22.66
C THR A 32 29.15 -1.47 21.31
N PRO A 33 29.22 -0.17 21.05
CA PRO A 33 28.61 0.44 19.88
C PRO A 33 29.15 -0.11 18.56
N GLY A 34 30.42 -0.50 18.48
CA GLY A 34 30.97 -1.12 17.28
C GLY A 34 30.55 -0.42 16.00
N MET A 35 29.97 -1.20 15.08
CA MET A 35 29.37 -0.70 13.82
C MET A 35 27.84 -0.54 13.90
N VAL A 36 27.29 -0.35 15.10
CA VAL A 36 25.85 -0.14 15.31
C VAL A 36 25.39 1.16 14.66
N THR A 37 26.24 2.20 14.70
CA THR A 37 26.00 3.43 13.94
C THR A 37 26.82 3.35 12.65
N SER A 38 26.13 3.24 11.53
CA SER A 38 26.77 3.22 10.21
C SER A 38 27.33 4.61 9.89
N VAL A 39 28.52 4.68 9.28
CA VAL A 39 29.06 5.95 8.73
C VAL A 39 28.23 6.44 7.53
N PRO A 40 27.75 5.56 6.62
CA PRO A 40 26.77 5.95 5.59
C PRO A 40 25.42 6.33 6.22
N TRP A 41 24.82 7.36 5.67
CA TRP A 41 23.50 7.83 6.08
C TRP A 41 22.41 6.81 5.76
N ASP A 42 21.49 6.58 6.70
CA ASP A 42 20.30 5.78 6.44
C ASP A 42 19.28 6.55 5.57
N PRO A 43 18.43 5.86 4.78
CA PRO A 43 17.53 6.50 3.80
C PRO A 43 16.64 7.61 4.35
N TYR A 44 16.19 7.49 5.58
CA TYR A 44 15.28 8.46 6.23
C TYR A 44 15.99 9.34 7.28
N GLU A 45 17.32 9.23 7.40
CA GLU A 45 18.08 10.02 8.36
C GLU A 45 18.20 11.48 7.87
N PRO A 46 18.11 12.47 8.78
CA PRO A 46 18.39 13.86 8.46
C PRO A 46 19.82 14.02 7.92
N ASN A 47 19.98 14.79 6.84
CA ASN A 47 21.25 14.96 6.19
C ASN A 47 21.51 16.45 5.87
N GLU A 48 22.43 17.06 6.60
CA GLU A 48 22.76 18.48 6.43
C GLU A 48 23.51 18.79 5.12
N LEU A 49 24.04 17.76 4.45
CA LEU A 49 24.76 17.92 3.19
C LEU A 49 23.82 18.09 1.97
N THR A 50 22.54 17.77 2.15
CA THR A 50 21.55 17.90 1.08
C THR A 50 20.77 19.20 1.24
N GLY A 51 20.41 19.86 0.13
CA GLY A 51 19.60 21.08 0.18
C GLY A 51 18.18 20.88 0.72
N SER A 52 17.68 19.64 0.77
CA SER A 52 16.38 19.27 1.35
C SER A 52 16.44 18.89 2.83
N GLY A 53 17.64 18.71 3.39
CA GLY A 53 17.82 18.18 4.74
C GLY A 53 17.51 16.69 4.89
N GLN A 54 17.27 15.97 3.80
CA GLN A 54 16.91 14.55 3.78
C GLN A 54 17.92 13.74 2.99
N THR A 55 18.27 12.56 3.50
CA THR A 55 19.16 11.63 2.78
C THR A 55 18.51 11.11 1.52
N LEU A 56 17.22 10.74 1.60
CA LEU A 56 16.46 10.27 0.43
C LEU A 56 15.97 11.49 -0.37
N MET A 57 16.61 11.74 -1.49
CA MET A 57 16.24 12.83 -2.40
C MET A 57 15.29 12.34 -3.49
N HIS A 58 14.47 13.25 -4.01
CA HIS A 58 13.72 12.99 -5.22
C HIS A 58 14.65 12.76 -6.41
N PRO A 59 14.40 11.73 -7.23
CA PRO A 59 15.18 11.52 -8.43
C PRO A 59 15.04 12.73 -9.38
N PRO A 60 16.05 13.02 -10.20
CA PRO A 60 15.95 14.06 -11.22
C PRO A 60 14.74 13.84 -12.12
N THR A 61 14.13 14.95 -12.58
CA THR A 61 12.98 14.89 -13.50
C THR A 61 13.32 14.07 -14.74
N GLY A 62 12.44 13.14 -15.10
CA GLY A 62 12.62 12.26 -16.24
C GLY A 62 13.36 10.95 -15.93
N THR A 63 13.82 10.76 -14.70
CA THR A 63 14.41 9.48 -14.25
C THR A 63 13.35 8.39 -14.18
N LEU A 64 13.62 7.25 -14.80
CA LEU A 64 12.79 6.06 -14.70
C LEU A 64 13.54 4.99 -13.91
N PRO A 65 12.91 4.37 -12.89
CA PRO A 65 13.50 3.23 -12.21
C PRO A 65 13.77 2.07 -13.18
N TYR A 66 14.83 1.33 -12.96
CA TYR A 66 15.12 0.14 -13.76
C TYR A 66 13.94 -0.85 -13.70
N GLY A 67 13.52 -1.34 -14.87
CA GLY A 67 12.37 -2.25 -14.99
C GLY A 67 10.99 -1.59 -14.90
N ALA A 68 10.91 -0.28 -14.67
CA ALA A 68 9.63 0.43 -14.72
C ALA A 68 9.27 0.81 -16.16
N SER A 69 8.00 0.57 -16.51
CA SER A 69 7.40 1.09 -17.74
C SER A 69 6.59 2.35 -17.42
N PRO A 70 6.91 3.51 -18.02
CA PRO A 70 6.18 4.73 -17.72
C PRO A 70 4.74 4.64 -18.22
N HIS A 71 3.82 5.11 -17.38
CA HIS A 71 2.42 5.25 -17.77
C HIS A 71 2.27 6.52 -18.62
N ARG A 72 1.97 6.36 -19.91
CA ARG A 72 2.01 7.45 -20.92
C ARG A 72 0.65 8.10 -21.17
N TYR A 73 -0.29 7.96 -20.26
CA TYR A 73 -1.66 8.47 -20.40
C TYR A 73 -1.91 9.54 -19.35
N GLY A 74 -2.48 10.67 -19.80
CA GLY A 74 -2.91 11.76 -18.91
C GLY A 74 -4.23 11.46 -18.20
N VAL A 75 -4.69 12.40 -17.37
CA VAL A 75 -5.88 12.21 -16.51
C VAL A 75 -7.20 12.59 -17.19
N SER A 76 -7.21 12.96 -18.49
CA SER A 76 -8.42 13.38 -19.18
C SER A 76 -9.32 12.18 -19.56
N PRO A 77 -10.65 12.39 -19.73
CA PRO A 77 -11.54 11.32 -20.21
C PRO A 77 -11.12 10.72 -21.56
N ALA A 78 -10.56 11.53 -22.47
CA ALA A 78 -10.03 11.07 -23.74
C ALA A 78 -8.85 10.10 -23.55
N GLU A 79 -7.98 10.39 -22.60
CA GLU A 79 -6.85 9.53 -22.26
C GLU A 79 -7.32 8.22 -21.59
N THR A 80 -8.36 8.28 -20.75
CA THR A 80 -8.99 7.06 -20.19
C THR A 80 -9.54 6.17 -21.31
N GLN A 81 -10.21 6.74 -22.32
CA GLN A 81 -10.69 5.99 -23.47
C GLN A 81 -9.53 5.44 -24.33
N ARG A 82 -8.47 6.22 -24.52
CA ARG A 82 -7.27 5.77 -25.25
C ARG A 82 -6.59 4.62 -24.50
N ALA A 83 -6.39 4.75 -23.20
CA ALA A 83 -5.87 3.69 -22.34
C ALA A 83 -6.72 2.43 -22.42
N GLY A 84 -8.05 2.57 -22.44
CA GLY A 84 -8.99 1.46 -22.60
C GLY A 84 -8.80 0.66 -23.88
N ARG A 85 -8.43 1.34 -24.97
CA ARG A 85 -8.17 0.70 -26.28
C ARG A 85 -6.77 0.09 -26.39
N GLU A 86 -5.79 0.70 -25.76
CA GLU A 86 -4.37 0.38 -25.99
C GLU A 86 -3.76 -0.52 -24.91
N LEU A 87 -4.28 -0.44 -23.66
CA LEU A 87 -3.73 -1.20 -22.55
C LEU A 87 -4.41 -2.57 -22.43
N HIS A 88 -3.59 -3.61 -22.44
CA HIS A 88 -4.04 -4.99 -22.30
C HIS A 88 -3.18 -5.72 -21.26
N SER A 89 -3.82 -6.61 -20.49
CA SER A 89 -3.12 -7.45 -19.52
C SER A 89 -2.20 -8.44 -20.23
N GLN A 90 -0.92 -8.43 -19.85
CA GLN A 90 0.07 -9.41 -20.33
C GLN A 90 0.07 -10.70 -19.48
N SER A 91 -0.59 -10.69 -18.33
CA SER A 91 -0.62 -11.84 -17.42
C SER A 91 -1.78 -12.78 -17.77
N PRO A 92 -1.59 -14.11 -17.72
CA PRO A 92 -2.68 -15.06 -17.95
C PRO A 92 -3.76 -14.98 -16.85
N ALA A 93 -5.01 -15.31 -17.24
CA ALA A 93 -6.13 -15.38 -16.31
C ALA A 93 -6.11 -16.73 -15.58
N THR A 94 -5.30 -16.85 -14.52
CA THR A 94 -5.20 -18.06 -13.70
C THR A 94 -5.98 -17.93 -12.39
N PRO A 95 -6.34 -19.05 -11.73
CA PRO A 95 -6.92 -19.00 -10.38
C PRO A 95 -6.02 -18.26 -9.38
N ALA A 96 -4.71 -18.41 -9.48
CA ALA A 96 -3.74 -17.70 -8.64
C ALA A 96 -3.77 -16.18 -8.89
N ALA A 97 -3.84 -15.75 -10.16
CA ALA A 97 -3.98 -14.34 -10.51
C ALA A 97 -5.29 -13.73 -9.96
N LEU A 98 -6.37 -14.50 -9.99
CA LEU A 98 -7.65 -14.08 -9.42
C LEU A 98 -7.61 -14.00 -7.89
N ALA A 99 -6.97 -14.96 -7.21
CA ALA A 99 -6.78 -14.93 -5.77
C ALA A 99 -5.91 -13.73 -5.33
N ARG A 100 -4.85 -13.43 -6.10
CA ARG A 100 -4.04 -12.23 -5.89
C ARG A 100 -4.87 -10.97 -6.08
N GLY A 101 -5.70 -10.90 -7.13
CA GLY A 101 -6.60 -9.78 -7.39
C GLY A 101 -7.61 -9.56 -6.27
N LYS A 102 -8.15 -10.65 -5.69
CA LYS A 102 -8.99 -10.59 -4.50
C LYS A 102 -8.26 -9.93 -3.34
N TRP A 103 -7.06 -10.42 -3.02
CA TRP A 103 -6.25 -9.86 -1.94
C TRP A 103 -5.95 -8.36 -2.14
N VAL A 104 -5.55 -7.96 -3.36
CA VAL A 104 -5.29 -6.54 -3.70
C VAL A 104 -6.56 -5.70 -3.51
N TYR A 105 -7.70 -6.20 -3.98
CA TYR A 105 -8.99 -5.52 -3.87
C TYR A 105 -9.39 -5.32 -2.40
N GLU A 106 -9.33 -6.37 -1.61
CA GLU A 106 -9.67 -6.35 -0.18
C GLU A 106 -8.74 -5.43 0.61
N THR A 107 -7.47 -5.32 0.22
CA THR A 107 -6.49 -4.49 0.91
C THR A 107 -6.61 -3.00 0.57
N TYR A 108 -6.85 -2.66 -0.70
CA TYR A 108 -6.74 -1.27 -1.17
C TYR A 108 -8.04 -0.66 -1.69
N CYS A 109 -9.02 -1.46 -2.08
CA CYS A 109 -10.20 -0.97 -2.78
C CYS A 109 -11.48 -1.08 -1.96
N SER A 110 -11.67 -2.19 -1.22
CA SER A 110 -12.92 -2.47 -0.50
C SER A 110 -13.24 -1.44 0.57
N VAL A 111 -12.24 -0.78 1.13
CA VAL A 111 -12.39 0.26 2.14
C VAL A 111 -13.33 1.39 1.69
N CYS A 112 -13.31 1.72 0.39
CA CYS A 112 -14.22 2.69 -0.24
C CYS A 112 -15.31 2.01 -1.08
N HIS A 113 -14.95 0.99 -1.89
CA HIS A 113 -15.87 0.39 -2.84
C HIS A 113 -16.76 -0.73 -2.26
N GLY A 114 -16.50 -1.16 -1.00
CA GLY A 114 -17.19 -2.29 -0.38
C GLY A 114 -16.76 -3.64 -0.93
N ASP A 115 -17.06 -4.71 -0.21
CA ASP A 115 -16.65 -6.07 -0.59
C ASP A 115 -17.33 -6.56 -1.88
N GLY A 116 -18.55 -6.08 -2.12
CA GLY A 116 -19.32 -6.33 -3.34
C GLY A 116 -19.09 -5.34 -4.48
N GLY A 117 -18.29 -4.30 -4.27
CA GLY A 117 -18.06 -3.25 -5.26
C GLY A 117 -19.21 -2.26 -5.43
N GLN A 118 -20.09 -2.13 -4.45
CA GLN A 118 -21.29 -1.30 -4.54
C GLN A 118 -21.05 0.18 -4.16
N GLY A 119 -19.89 0.52 -3.62
CA GLY A 119 -19.57 1.85 -3.15
C GLY A 119 -19.98 2.10 -1.71
N ASP A 120 -20.14 1.06 -0.93
CA ASP A 120 -20.60 1.02 0.46
C ASP A 120 -19.50 0.62 1.45
N GLY A 121 -18.25 0.95 1.12
CA GLY A 121 -17.09 0.63 1.95
C GLY A 121 -17.14 1.27 3.33
N SER A 122 -16.32 0.75 4.25
CA SER A 122 -16.34 1.10 5.67
C SER A 122 -16.07 2.58 5.99
N VAL A 123 -15.37 3.29 5.10
CA VAL A 123 -15.09 4.74 5.27
C VAL A 123 -16.15 5.64 4.64
N VAL A 124 -17.15 5.07 3.97
CA VAL A 124 -18.19 5.79 3.23
C VAL A 124 -19.41 6.06 4.12
N GLY A 125 -20.05 7.21 3.96
CA GLY A 125 -21.32 7.54 4.64
C GLY A 125 -21.45 9.00 5.07
N PRO A 126 -22.57 9.37 5.68
CA PRO A 126 -22.82 10.72 6.15
C PRO A 126 -21.72 11.23 7.10
N GLY A 127 -21.17 12.40 6.81
CA GLY A 127 -20.06 12.99 7.59
C GLY A 127 -18.71 12.29 7.43
N ARG A 128 -18.61 11.33 6.52
CA ARG A 128 -17.40 10.60 6.16
C ARG A 128 -17.10 10.79 4.66
N PHE A 129 -16.37 9.87 4.08
CA PHE A 129 -16.05 9.94 2.65
C PHE A 129 -17.32 9.76 1.79
N PRO A 130 -17.51 10.55 0.71
CA PRO A 130 -18.67 10.41 -0.16
C PRO A 130 -18.65 9.07 -0.89
N ASN A 131 -19.84 8.56 -1.22
CA ASN A 131 -19.99 7.28 -1.90
C ASN A 131 -19.27 7.30 -3.27
N PRO A 132 -18.32 6.40 -3.50
CA PRO A 132 -17.74 6.23 -4.82
C PRO A 132 -18.75 5.62 -5.79
N ALA A 133 -18.49 5.74 -7.07
CA ALA A 133 -19.28 5.06 -8.09
C ALA A 133 -19.25 3.54 -7.88
N SER A 134 -20.40 2.88 -8.00
CA SER A 134 -20.49 1.42 -7.92
C SER A 134 -19.74 0.77 -9.08
N LEU A 135 -18.82 -0.13 -8.74
CA LEU A 135 -18.05 -0.91 -9.71
C LEU A 135 -18.89 -1.97 -10.45
N VAL A 136 -20.06 -2.31 -9.91
CA VAL A 136 -20.98 -3.30 -10.50
C VAL A 136 -22.14 -2.66 -11.25
N ALA A 137 -22.21 -1.33 -11.28
CA ALA A 137 -23.19 -0.60 -12.09
C ALA A 137 -22.82 -0.63 -13.58
N GLN A 138 -23.81 -0.41 -14.46
CA GLN A 138 -23.65 -0.54 -15.90
C GLN A 138 -22.51 0.32 -16.46
N HIS A 139 -22.41 1.58 -16.04
CA HIS A 139 -21.35 2.48 -16.51
C HIS A 139 -19.93 1.94 -16.21
N ALA A 140 -19.75 1.22 -15.09
CA ALA A 140 -18.44 0.62 -14.76
C ALA A 140 -18.20 -0.69 -15.53
N LYS A 141 -19.29 -1.43 -15.86
CA LYS A 141 -19.21 -2.63 -16.70
C LYS A 141 -18.82 -2.28 -18.14
N ASP A 142 -19.26 -1.12 -18.64
CA ASP A 142 -18.99 -0.64 -20.00
C ASP A 142 -17.53 -0.16 -20.19
N LEU A 143 -16.81 0.09 -19.11
CA LEU A 143 -15.39 0.45 -19.21
C LEU A 143 -14.56 -0.74 -19.69
N ALA A 144 -13.65 -0.51 -20.62
CA ALA A 144 -12.64 -1.51 -21.00
C ALA A 144 -11.66 -1.76 -19.84
N ASP A 145 -11.05 -2.95 -19.81
CA ASP A 145 -10.07 -3.32 -18.76
C ASP A 145 -8.91 -2.33 -18.63
N GLY A 146 -8.39 -1.86 -19.78
CA GLY A 146 -7.35 -0.85 -19.82
C GLY A 146 -7.78 0.50 -19.23
N ALA A 147 -9.06 0.87 -19.36
CA ALA A 147 -9.59 2.07 -18.73
C ALA A 147 -9.66 1.94 -17.21
N ILE A 148 -10.11 0.78 -16.70
CA ILE A 148 -10.13 0.50 -15.26
C ILE A 148 -8.70 0.51 -14.72
N TYR A 149 -7.76 -0.17 -15.40
CA TYR A 149 -6.33 -0.15 -15.03
C TYR A 149 -5.77 1.27 -14.97
N HIS A 150 -6.11 2.08 -15.98
CA HIS A 150 -5.69 3.49 -16.05
C HIS A 150 -6.24 4.29 -14.87
N ILE A 151 -7.54 4.16 -14.57
CA ILE A 151 -8.17 4.84 -13.42
C ILE A 151 -7.48 4.45 -12.11
N ILE A 152 -7.19 3.17 -11.89
CA ILE A 152 -6.43 2.72 -10.71
C ILE A 152 -5.04 3.38 -10.67
N THR A 153 -4.41 3.55 -11.83
CA THR A 153 -3.05 4.09 -11.94
C THR A 153 -3.00 5.58 -11.64
N VAL A 154 -3.86 6.39 -12.25
CA VAL A 154 -3.77 7.86 -12.17
C VAL A 154 -4.77 8.48 -11.19
N GLY A 155 -5.80 7.72 -10.80
CA GLY A 155 -6.94 8.22 -10.06
C GLY A 155 -8.01 8.82 -10.96
N GLN A 156 -9.19 9.12 -10.38
CA GLN A 156 -10.29 9.81 -11.06
C GLN A 156 -11.18 10.54 -10.04
N GLY A 157 -11.38 11.84 -10.23
CA GLY A 157 -12.16 12.65 -9.30
C GLY A 157 -11.59 12.61 -7.88
N LEU A 158 -12.36 12.09 -6.93
CA LEU A 158 -11.92 11.93 -5.54
C LEU A 158 -11.09 10.65 -5.31
N MET A 159 -11.07 9.72 -6.25
CA MET A 159 -10.24 8.53 -6.16
C MET A 159 -8.77 8.90 -6.41
N PRO A 160 -7.87 8.71 -5.43
CA PRO A 160 -6.46 9.01 -5.62
C PRO A 160 -5.78 7.99 -6.53
N SER A 161 -4.58 8.35 -7.01
CA SER A 161 -3.69 7.41 -7.69
C SER A 161 -3.25 6.29 -6.74
N HIS A 162 -3.29 5.05 -7.20
CA HIS A 162 -2.77 3.88 -6.49
C HIS A 162 -1.44 3.37 -7.08
N ALA A 163 -0.80 4.20 -7.91
CA ALA A 163 0.43 3.81 -8.60
C ALA A 163 1.60 3.47 -7.67
N VAL A 164 1.64 4.10 -6.49
CA VAL A 164 2.71 3.91 -5.51
C VAL A 164 2.48 2.63 -4.67
N GLN A 165 1.23 2.36 -4.28
CA GLN A 165 0.91 1.25 -3.39
C GLN A 165 0.68 -0.07 -4.12
N VAL A 166 0.18 -0.02 -5.36
CA VAL A 166 -0.21 -1.20 -6.13
C VAL A 166 0.67 -1.34 -7.36
N THR A 167 1.40 -2.45 -7.45
CA THR A 167 2.30 -2.70 -8.59
C THR A 167 1.53 -2.79 -9.92
N PRO A 168 2.17 -2.54 -11.07
CA PRO A 168 1.52 -2.69 -12.38
C PRO A 168 0.86 -4.05 -12.60
N ALA A 169 1.49 -5.14 -12.16
CA ALA A 169 0.92 -6.48 -12.24
C ALA A 169 -0.32 -6.63 -11.34
N ASP A 170 -0.24 -6.12 -10.12
CA ASP A 170 -1.35 -6.19 -9.16
C ASP A 170 -2.55 -5.36 -9.57
N ARG A 171 -2.36 -4.24 -10.28
CA ARG A 171 -3.48 -3.48 -10.86
C ARG A 171 -4.26 -4.32 -11.87
N TRP A 172 -3.59 -5.09 -12.73
CA TRP A 172 -4.25 -6.03 -13.63
C TRP A 172 -4.96 -7.16 -12.90
N HIS A 173 -4.39 -7.66 -11.80
CA HIS A 173 -5.07 -8.64 -10.95
C HIS A 173 -6.32 -8.07 -10.30
N ALA A 174 -6.27 -6.81 -9.83
CA ALA A 174 -7.44 -6.10 -9.29
C ALA A 174 -8.53 -5.92 -10.36
N VAL A 175 -8.18 -5.53 -11.59
CA VAL A 175 -9.14 -5.43 -12.71
C VAL A 175 -9.87 -6.75 -12.91
N ARG A 176 -9.16 -7.89 -12.89
CA ARG A 176 -9.78 -9.23 -13.01
C ARG A 176 -10.75 -9.52 -11.88
N TYR A 177 -10.41 -9.13 -10.66
CA TYR A 177 -11.31 -9.34 -9.54
C TYR A 177 -12.56 -8.45 -9.63
N VAL A 178 -12.41 -7.20 -10.08
CA VAL A 178 -13.55 -6.32 -10.39
C VAL A 178 -14.47 -6.97 -11.43
N ARG A 179 -13.92 -7.55 -12.50
CA ARG A 179 -14.72 -8.30 -13.51
C ARG A 179 -15.46 -9.49 -12.91
N LYS A 180 -14.85 -10.20 -11.97
CA LYS A 180 -15.52 -11.27 -11.23
C LYS A 180 -16.71 -10.74 -10.41
N LEU A 181 -16.55 -9.61 -9.71
CA LEU A 181 -17.64 -8.98 -8.96
C LEU A 181 -18.79 -8.56 -9.90
N GLN A 182 -18.45 -7.97 -11.05
CA GLN A 182 -19.42 -7.59 -12.08
C GLN A 182 -20.20 -8.79 -12.62
N ALA A 183 -19.53 -9.91 -12.88
CA ALA A 183 -20.17 -11.14 -13.34
C ALA A 183 -21.10 -11.73 -12.27
N ALA A 184 -20.68 -11.74 -11.01
CA ALA A 184 -21.50 -12.22 -9.89
C ALA A 184 -22.77 -11.37 -9.70
N SER A 185 -22.65 -10.03 -9.86
CA SER A 185 -23.79 -9.12 -9.75
C SER A 185 -24.82 -9.27 -10.87
N THR A 186 -24.44 -9.84 -12.02
CA THR A 186 -25.35 -10.08 -13.16
C THR A 186 -26.09 -11.41 -13.01
N GLY A 187 -25.50 -12.40 -12.31
CA GLY A 187 -26.13 -13.69 -12.04
C GLY A 187 -27.11 -13.69 -10.86
N GLY A 188 -27.12 -12.63 -10.04
CA GLY A 188 -28.06 -12.42 -8.93
C GLY A 188 -29.27 -11.58 -9.31
N GLY A 189 -29.76 -11.68 -10.54
CA GLY A 189 -30.98 -11.04 -11.01
C GLY A 189 -32.22 -11.74 -10.46
N GLN A 190 -32.74 -11.15 -9.49
CA GLN A 190 -34.09 -10.73 -9.07
C GLN A 190 -34.84 -11.68 -8.16
N PRO A 191 -35.42 -11.12 -7.10
CA PRO A 191 -36.74 -11.61 -6.69
C PRO A 191 -37.82 -11.03 -7.61
#